data_0e0a160cfc758990781438aa3737888e
#
_entry.id   0e0a160cfc758990781438aa3737888e
#
_cell.length_a   1.000
_cell.length_b   1.000
_cell.length_c   1.000
_cell.angle_alpha   90.00
_cell.angle_beta   90.00
_cell.angle_gamma   90.00
#
_symmetry.space_group_name_H-M   'P 1'
#
loop_
_entity.id
_entity.type
_entity.pdbx_description
1 polymer ?
#
loop_
_entity_poly.entity_id
_entity_poly.type
_entity_poly.pdbx_seq_one_letter_code
_entity_poly.pdbx_strand_id
1 'polypeptide(L)'
;MLLSIIIVNYNVRYFVEQCILSVARSKGIPLEEVEVFVVDNHSSDHSVSHLRHCFPASFPLRVEVIANRQNLGFGRANNQALHQVTGKYVLFLNPDTVLTEDTLHEVLQAAESHPEAGVFGVKMLQSDGSFAKESRRGLPTPWTAFCRMTGLGNLFPKTRLFGNYYMQFLDLTQFTPIDIVSGAFMLGEREKLLKMEGFDEDYFMYGEDIDLSYRLLQAGFHNFYVPTPILHYKGESTRKYTYRYVHVFYQAMFIFFKKHFHRSAIWLSVPIRLAILLKAFLSLIPLPFHAIRNYLNPASAHPSPHILYLGRSGTAVRELAARHGIHIDILDADATSLPEGHLTKGIDLKPYLIIAYDTADFPFRFILNRFETAPTGKRHIGLFHPDAQLLVTGKRIFT
;
A
#
# COMPACT_ATOMS: atom_id res chain seq x y z
N MET A 1 -0.73 -14.85 21.23
CA MET A 1 -0.23 -14.45 19.90
C MET A 1 0.78 -13.32 20.03
N LEU A 2 1.83 -13.33 19.26
CA LEU A 2 2.79 -12.21 19.16
C LEU A 2 2.21 -11.10 18.29
N LEU A 3 1.69 -11.46 17.12
CA LEU A 3 1.24 -10.51 16.10
C LEU A 3 -0.17 -10.84 15.59
N SER A 4 -1.04 -9.84 15.55
CA SER A 4 -2.30 -9.90 14.83
C SER A 4 -2.26 -8.94 13.65
N ILE A 5 -2.59 -9.42 12.45
CA ILE A 5 -2.64 -8.63 11.22
C ILE A 5 -4.10 -8.41 10.85
N ILE A 6 -4.50 -7.16 10.67
CA ILE A 6 -5.86 -6.77 10.27
C ILE A 6 -5.80 -6.22 8.85
N ILE A 7 -6.57 -6.84 7.94
CA ILE A 7 -6.65 -6.47 6.53
C ILE A 7 -8.12 -6.15 6.21
N VAL A 8 -8.40 -4.93 5.77
CA VAL A 8 -9.74 -4.56 5.29
C VAL A 8 -9.80 -4.77 3.79
N ASN A 9 -10.68 -5.68 3.36
CA ASN A 9 -10.89 -6.00 1.96
C ASN A 9 -12.16 -5.34 1.41
N TYR A 10 -12.07 -4.82 0.18
CA TYR A 10 -13.23 -4.34 -0.59
C TYR A 10 -12.99 -4.50 -2.09
N ASN A 11 -13.56 -5.55 -2.70
CA ASN A 11 -13.49 -5.86 -4.14
C ASN A 11 -12.06 -6.01 -4.70
N VAL A 12 -11.14 -6.62 -3.95
CA VAL A 12 -9.74 -6.83 -4.37
C VAL A 12 -9.24 -8.23 -3.98
N ARG A 13 -10.05 -9.27 -4.20
CA ARG A 13 -9.83 -10.64 -3.72
C ARG A 13 -8.45 -11.22 -4.02
N TYR A 14 -7.89 -10.99 -5.19
CA TYR A 14 -6.59 -11.55 -5.57
C TYR A 14 -5.41 -10.77 -4.98
N PHE A 15 -5.59 -9.47 -4.73
CA PHE A 15 -4.58 -8.69 -4.01
C PHE A 15 -4.50 -9.12 -2.54
N VAL A 16 -5.65 -9.31 -1.87
CA VAL A 16 -5.64 -9.78 -0.48
C VAL A 16 -5.12 -11.21 -0.38
N GLU A 17 -5.40 -12.09 -1.35
CA GLU A 17 -4.78 -13.41 -1.44
C GLU A 17 -3.25 -13.30 -1.52
N GLN A 18 -2.71 -12.51 -2.45
CA GLN A 18 -1.28 -12.27 -2.58
C GLN A 18 -0.67 -11.67 -1.31
N CYS A 19 -1.36 -10.74 -0.66
CA CYS A 19 -0.91 -10.13 0.59
C CYS A 19 -0.74 -11.21 1.68
N ILE A 20 -1.73 -12.09 1.89
CA ILE A 20 -1.67 -13.19 2.85
C ILE A 20 -0.57 -14.20 2.50
N LEU A 21 -0.41 -14.53 1.22
CA LEU A 21 0.69 -15.40 0.75
C LEU A 21 2.06 -14.80 1.06
N SER A 22 2.21 -13.47 0.97
CA SER A 22 3.46 -12.80 1.34
C SER A 22 3.72 -12.85 2.86
N VAL A 23 2.67 -12.68 3.68
CA VAL A 23 2.75 -12.85 5.14
C VAL A 23 3.17 -14.27 5.51
N ALA A 24 2.60 -15.29 4.87
CA ALA A 24 2.93 -16.69 5.12
C ALA A 24 4.39 -17.07 4.76
N ARG A 25 5.09 -16.22 4.00
CA ARG A 25 6.52 -16.38 3.68
C ARG A 25 7.46 -15.66 4.63
N SER A 26 6.93 -15.02 5.67
CA SER A 26 7.75 -14.31 6.65
C SER A 26 8.71 -15.24 7.37
N LYS A 27 9.93 -14.76 7.59
CA LYS A 27 11.02 -15.45 8.29
C LYS A 27 11.34 -14.74 9.59
N GLY A 28 11.98 -15.45 10.52
CA GLY A 28 12.44 -14.91 11.79
C GLY A 28 11.31 -14.67 12.81
N ILE A 29 10.08 -15.11 12.50
CA ILE A 29 8.94 -15.13 13.43
C ILE A 29 8.23 -16.48 13.33
N PRO A 30 7.74 -17.05 14.46
CA PRO A 30 6.93 -18.26 14.42
C PRO A 30 5.56 -17.96 13.83
N LEU A 31 5.19 -18.62 12.72
CA LEU A 31 3.89 -18.36 12.06
C LEU A 31 2.70 -18.78 12.92
N GLU A 32 2.89 -19.74 13.84
CA GLU A 32 1.89 -20.15 14.83
C GLU A 32 1.56 -19.06 15.86
N GLU A 33 2.42 -18.04 16.00
CA GLU A 33 2.18 -16.86 16.84
C GLU A 33 1.61 -15.66 16.06
N VAL A 34 1.31 -15.85 14.77
CA VAL A 34 0.72 -14.84 13.88
C VAL A 34 -0.71 -15.24 13.52
N GLU A 35 -1.65 -14.31 13.66
CA GLU A 35 -3.02 -14.45 13.18
C GLU A 35 -3.37 -13.34 12.20
N VAL A 36 -4.20 -13.64 11.21
CA VAL A 36 -4.67 -12.69 10.21
C VAL A 36 -6.19 -12.59 10.25
N PHE A 37 -6.70 -11.39 10.43
CA PHE A 37 -8.12 -11.08 10.34
C PHE A 37 -8.38 -10.30 9.06
N VAL A 38 -9.15 -10.89 8.14
CA VAL A 38 -9.61 -10.20 6.93
C VAL A 38 -11.03 -9.73 7.16
N VAL A 39 -11.22 -8.42 7.24
CA VAL A 39 -12.56 -7.82 7.32
C VAL A 39 -13.02 -7.49 5.91
N ASP A 40 -13.90 -8.32 5.38
CA ASP A 40 -14.53 -8.06 4.08
C ASP A 40 -15.64 -7.04 4.22
N ASN A 41 -15.45 -5.89 3.63
CA ASN A 41 -16.31 -4.73 3.80
C ASN A 41 -17.47 -4.71 2.78
N HIS A 42 -18.17 -5.85 2.63
CA HIS A 42 -19.28 -6.07 1.69
C HIS A 42 -18.82 -6.10 0.21
N SER A 43 -17.84 -6.94 -0.09
CA SER A 43 -17.37 -7.15 -1.46
C SER A 43 -18.41 -7.91 -2.31
N SER A 44 -18.46 -7.54 -3.60
CA SER A 44 -19.31 -8.20 -4.61
C SER A 44 -18.52 -9.14 -5.55
N ASP A 45 -17.20 -9.24 -5.38
CA ASP A 45 -16.29 -10.01 -6.23
C ASP A 45 -16.05 -11.45 -5.73
N HIS A 46 -16.89 -11.95 -4.83
CA HIS A 46 -16.78 -13.25 -4.19
C HIS A 46 -15.53 -13.42 -3.28
N SER A 47 -14.94 -12.33 -2.79
CA SER A 47 -13.77 -12.36 -1.90
C SER A 47 -13.94 -13.33 -0.73
N VAL A 48 -15.08 -13.30 -0.01
CA VAL A 48 -15.31 -14.12 1.20
C VAL A 48 -15.20 -15.62 0.90
N SER A 49 -15.88 -16.10 -0.14
CA SER A 49 -15.85 -17.53 -0.51
C SER A 49 -14.48 -17.94 -1.04
N HIS A 50 -13.84 -17.07 -1.81
CA HIS A 50 -12.50 -17.28 -2.35
C HIS A 50 -11.46 -17.42 -1.24
N LEU A 51 -11.42 -16.48 -0.30
CA LEU A 51 -10.45 -16.51 0.81
C LEU A 51 -10.63 -17.72 1.73
N ARG A 52 -11.87 -18.11 2.03
CA ARG A 52 -12.15 -19.32 2.81
C ARG A 52 -11.71 -20.60 2.10
N HIS A 53 -11.72 -20.61 0.76
CA HIS A 53 -11.22 -21.71 -0.04
C HIS A 53 -9.68 -21.75 -0.07
N CYS A 54 -9.02 -20.61 -0.30
CA CYS A 54 -7.57 -20.50 -0.41
C CYS A 54 -6.86 -20.71 0.95
N PHE A 55 -7.50 -20.32 2.06
CA PHE A 55 -6.91 -20.36 3.40
C PHE A 55 -7.75 -21.23 4.36
N PRO A 56 -7.79 -22.56 4.15
CA PRO A 56 -8.47 -23.49 5.05
C PRO A 56 -7.72 -23.58 6.40
N ALA A 57 -8.32 -24.22 7.40
CA ALA A 57 -7.72 -24.41 8.72
C ALA A 57 -6.36 -25.18 8.69
N SER A 58 -6.06 -25.90 7.60
CA SER A 58 -4.77 -26.55 7.37
C SER A 58 -3.67 -25.64 6.81
N PHE A 59 -3.99 -24.41 6.45
CA PHE A 59 -3.01 -23.43 6.00
C PHE A 59 -2.05 -23.08 7.15
N PRO A 60 -0.74 -22.87 6.89
CA PRO A 60 0.25 -22.62 7.95
C PRO A 60 -0.02 -21.40 8.83
N LEU A 61 -0.83 -20.48 8.36
CA LEU A 61 -1.18 -19.24 9.04
C LEU A 61 -2.69 -19.24 9.38
N ARG A 62 -3.03 -18.87 10.62
CA ARG A 62 -4.44 -18.73 11.01
C ARG A 62 -5.04 -17.51 10.31
N VAL A 63 -6.01 -17.74 9.40
CA VAL A 63 -6.72 -16.69 8.67
C VAL A 63 -8.20 -16.74 9.05
N GLU A 64 -8.73 -15.63 9.56
CA GLU A 64 -10.13 -15.48 9.93
C GLU A 64 -10.81 -14.43 9.05
N VAL A 65 -11.97 -14.75 8.46
CA VAL A 65 -12.69 -13.85 7.54
C VAL A 65 -13.99 -13.38 8.18
N ILE A 66 -14.06 -12.09 8.48
CA ILE A 66 -15.24 -11.39 8.99
C ILE A 66 -15.95 -10.76 7.79
N ALA A 67 -17.19 -11.17 7.52
CA ALA A 67 -17.98 -10.66 6.38
C ALA A 67 -19.01 -9.63 6.85
N ASN A 68 -18.84 -8.38 6.48
CA ASN A 68 -19.77 -7.30 6.78
C ASN A 68 -20.96 -7.29 5.81
N ARG A 69 -22.14 -6.90 6.32
CA ARG A 69 -23.37 -6.79 5.52
C ARG A 69 -23.46 -5.49 4.72
N GLN A 70 -22.58 -4.53 5.01
CA GLN A 70 -22.46 -3.23 4.33
C GLN A 70 -21.03 -2.70 4.45
N ASN A 71 -20.64 -1.76 3.59
CA ASN A 71 -19.36 -1.10 3.68
C ASN A 71 -19.36 -0.08 4.82
N LEU A 72 -18.65 -0.39 5.91
CA LEU A 72 -18.56 0.45 7.12
C LEU A 72 -17.51 1.57 7.01
N GLY A 73 -16.70 1.59 5.95
CA GLY A 73 -15.50 2.42 5.85
C GLY A 73 -14.27 1.73 6.45
N PHE A 74 -13.09 2.35 6.27
CA PHE A 74 -11.81 1.74 6.63
C PHE A 74 -11.61 1.69 8.16
N GLY A 75 -11.80 2.81 8.86
CA GLY A 75 -11.58 2.90 10.31
C GLY A 75 -12.45 1.94 11.11
N ARG A 76 -13.77 1.94 10.87
CA ARG A 76 -14.72 1.04 11.56
C ARG A 76 -14.43 -0.43 11.32
N ALA A 77 -14.11 -0.81 10.09
CA ALA A 77 -13.79 -2.19 9.76
C ALA A 77 -12.52 -2.67 10.48
N ASN A 78 -11.49 -1.84 10.57
CA ASN A 78 -10.28 -2.13 11.36
C ASN A 78 -10.59 -2.24 12.86
N ASN A 79 -11.36 -1.31 13.42
CA ASN A 79 -11.73 -1.31 14.83
C ASN A 79 -12.54 -2.57 15.21
N GLN A 80 -13.43 -3.03 14.32
CA GLN A 80 -14.19 -4.26 14.52
C GLN A 80 -13.27 -5.46 14.78
N ALA A 81 -12.17 -5.59 14.04
CA ALA A 81 -11.18 -6.65 14.25
C ALA A 81 -10.27 -6.33 15.44
N LEU A 82 -9.89 -5.08 15.67
CA LEU A 82 -9.01 -4.67 16.78
C LEU A 82 -9.52 -5.14 18.15
N HIS A 83 -10.83 -5.19 18.34
CA HIS A 83 -11.45 -5.69 19.58
C HIS A 83 -11.45 -7.22 19.69
N GLN A 84 -11.17 -7.96 18.61
CA GLN A 84 -11.20 -9.43 18.58
C GLN A 84 -9.80 -10.06 18.60
N VAL A 85 -8.80 -9.32 18.11
CA VAL A 85 -7.41 -9.82 18.01
C VAL A 85 -6.76 -9.97 19.38
N THR A 86 -5.77 -10.88 19.47
CA THR A 86 -5.13 -11.27 20.72
C THR A 86 -3.62 -11.02 20.77
N GLY A 87 -3.01 -10.63 19.67
CA GLY A 87 -1.58 -10.38 19.57
C GLY A 87 -1.10 -9.23 20.46
N LYS A 88 0.13 -9.32 20.96
CA LYS A 88 0.80 -8.21 21.66
C LYS A 88 0.93 -6.99 20.75
N TYR A 89 1.26 -7.23 19.48
CA TYR A 89 1.30 -6.21 18.43
C TYR A 89 0.15 -6.38 17.45
N VAL A 90 -0.33 -5.27 16.89
CA VAL A 90 -1.34 -5.25 15.84
C VAL A 90 -0.76 -4.52 14.63
N LEU A 91 -0.86 -5.14 13.47
CA LEU A 91 -0.52 -4.57 12.17
C LEU A 91 -1.80 -4.30 11.38
N PHE A 92 -2.12 -3.03 11.13
CA PHE A 92 -3.06 -2.66 10.09
C PHE A 92 -2.35 -2.71 8.74
N LEU A 93 -2.87 -3.51 7.81
CA LEU A 93 -2.22 -3.79 6.54
C LEU A 93 -3.20 -3.66 5.38
N ASN A 94 -2.84 -2.90 4.35
CA ASN A 94 -3.66 -2.82 3.15
C ASN A 94 -3.64 -4.13 2.35
N PRO A 95 -4.77 -4.52 1.73
CA PRO A 95 -4.87 -5.76 0.96
C PRO A 95 -4.00 -5.78 -0.30
N ASP A 96 -3.61 -4.60 -0.83
CA ASP A 96 -2.80 -4.44 -2.04
C ASP A 96 -1.30 -4.20 -1.73
N THR A 97 -0.81 -4.82 -0.64
CA THR A 97 0.60 -4.82 -0.24
C THR A 97 1.23 -6.21 -0.40
N VAL A 98 2.55 -6.24 -0.60
CA VAL A 98 3.36 -7.47 -0.55
C VAL A 98 4.55 -7.22 0.36
N LEU A 99 4.67 -8.03 1.40
CA LEU A 99 5.77 -7.97 2.35
C LEU A 99 6.97 -8.75 1.81
N THR A 100 8.19 -8.32 2.18
CA THR A 100 9.36 -9.18 2.03
C THR A 100 9.44 -10.18 3.17
N GLU A 101 10.24 -11.21 3.00
CA GLU A 101 10.37 -12.31 3.97
C GLU A 101 10.82 -11.82 5.35
N ASP A 102 11.58 -10.71 5.40
CA ASP A 102 12.18 -10.18 6.63
C ASP A 102 11.38 -9.02 7.24
N THR A 103 10.38 -8.49 6.53
CA THR A 103 9.66 -7.26 6.93
C THR A 103 9.09 -7.34 8.33
N LEU A 104 8.36 -8.40 8.67
CA LEU A 104 7.72 -8.53 9.98
C LEU A 104 8.76 -8.68 11.09
N HIS A 105 9.82 -9.44 10.87
CA HIS A 105 10.92 -9.60 11.83
C HIS A 105 11.60 -8.26 12.13
N GLU A 106 12.01 -7.51 11.08
CA GLU A 106 12.69 -6.22 11.22
C GLU A 106 11.83 -5.19 11.98
N VAL A 107 10.52 -5.14 11.68
CA VAL A 107 9.61 -4.17 12.33
C VAL A 107 9.28 -4.56 13.77
N LEU A 108 9.11 -5.86 14.07
CA LEU A 108 8.88 -6.33 15.43
C LEU A 108 10.12 -6.11 16.30
N GLN A 109 11.33 -6.35 15.78
CA GLN A 109 12.58 -6.05 16.47
C GLN A 109 12.70 -4.55 16.80
N ALA A 110 12.32 -3.68 15.86
CA ALA A 110 12.25 -2.25 16.11
C ALA A 110 11.22 -1.91 17.20
N ALA A 111 10.06 -2.56 17.20
CA ALA A 111 9.01 -2.33 18.20
C ALA A 111 9.41 -2.78 19.60
N GLU A 112 10.14 -3.89 19.73
CA GLU A 112 10.67 -4.36 21.00
C GLU A 112 11.76 -3.44 21.56
N SER A 113 12.56 -2.83 20.67
CA SER A 113 13.66 -1.93 21.05
C SER A 113 13.20 -0.52 21.39
N HIS A 114 11.97 -0.13 21.06
CA HIS A 114 11.44 1.23 21.23
C HIS A 114 10.08 1.23 21.93
N PRO A 115 10.04 0.99 23.25
CA PRO A 115 8.79 0.96 24.02
C PRO A 115 8.06 2.33 24.06
N GLU A 116 8.77 3.42 23.78
CA GLU A 116 8.21 4.78 23.65
C GLU A 116 7.44 4.98 22.32
N ALA A 117 7.52 4.02 21.41
CA ALA A 117 6.85 4.16 20.11
C ALA A 117 5.34 4.06 20.22
N GLY A 118 4.65 4.88 19.44
CA GLY A 118 3.23 4.76 19.16
C GLY A 118 2.97 3.74 18.06
N VAL A 119 3.41 4.07 16.86
CA VAL A 119 3.29 3.19 15.67
C VAL A 119 4.52 3.24 14.78
N PHE A 120 4.70 2.17 14.01
CA PHE A 120 5.77 1.99 13.04
C PHE A 120 5.20 1.89 11.63
N GLY A 121 5.79 2.63 10.70
CA GLY A 121 5.59 2.49 9.26
C GLY A 121 6.85 2.00 8.57
N VAL A 122 6.72 1.61 7.29
CA VAL A 122 7.81 1.02 6.52
C VAL A 122 8.05 1.74 5.19
N LYS A 123 9.16 1.41 4.51
CA LYS A 123 9.46 1.86 3.17
C LYS A 123 8.49 1.21 2.18
N MET A 124 7.62 1.99 1.56
CA MET A 124 6.74 1.50 0.51
C MET A 124 7.33 1.79 -0.87
N LEU A 125 7.31 0.80 -1.75
CA LEU A 125 7.64 0.93 -3.16
C LEU A 125 6.36 0.84 -3.99
N GLN A 126 6.28 1.64 -5.05
CA GLN A 126 5.23 1.55 -6.05
C GLN A 126 5.48 0.37 -7.01
N SER A 127 4.50 0.03 -7.83
CA SER A 127 4.60 -1.09 -8.78
C SER A 127 5.71 -0.95 -9.85
N ASP A 128 6.32 0.23 -9.99
CA ASP A 128 7.48 0.49 -10.86
C ASP A 128 8.82 0.51 -10.11
N GLY A 129 8.82 0.16 -8.81
CA GLY A 129 9.98 0.19 -7.94
C GLY A 129 10.32 1.57 -7.36
N SER A 130 9.61 2.63 -7.76
CA SER A 130 9.85 3.95 -7.21
C SER A 130 9.36 4.08 -5.76
N PHE A 131 10.06 4.90 -4.96
CA PHE A 131 9.68 5.16 -3.58
C PHE A 131 8.33 5.87 -3.48
N ALA A 132 7.44 5.33 -2.66
CA ALA A 132 6.16 5.94 -2.34
C ALA A 132 6.34 7.00 -1.25
N LYS A 133 6.18 8.28 -1.62
CA LYS A 133 6.44 9.42 -0.72
C LYS A 133 5.62 9.41 0.57
N GLU A 134 4.45 8.77 0.56
CA GLU A 134 3.58 8.59 1.73
C GLU A 134 4.11 7.63 2.80
N SER A 135 5.22 6.93 2.53
CA SER A 135 5.92 6.13 3.55
C SER A 135 6.35 6.96 4.75
N ARG A 136 6.57 8.25 4.56
CA ARG A 136 6.97 9.21 5.59
C ARG A 136 6.19 10.51 5.40
N ARG A 137 5.47 10.90 6.41
CA ARG A 137 4.70 12.15 6.37
C ARG A 137 4.91 12.94 7.64
N GLY A 138 5.05 14.25 7.48
CA GLY A 138 4.96 15.23 8.55
C GLY A 138 3.51 15.58 8.85
N LEU A 139 3.28 16.16 9.99
CA LEU A 139 1.96 16.60 10.42
C LEU A 139 1.39 17.61 9.41
N PRO A 140 0.17 17.45 8.93
CA PRO A 140 -0.50 18.38 8.03
C PRO A 140 -0.96 19.63 8.79
N THR A 141 0.00 20.43 9.28
CA THR A 141 -0.30 21.76 9.82
C THR A 141 -0.85 22.65 8.70
N PRO A 142 -1.50 23.79 9.04
CA PRO A 142 -1.91 24.78 8.04
C PRO A 142 -0.81 25.19 7.07
N TRP A 143 0.41 25.40 7.58
CA TRP A 143 1.57 25.76 6.76
C TRP A 143 2.02 24.60 5.84
N THR A 144 2.12 23.41 6.39
CA THR A 144 2.51 22.22 5.64
C THR A 144 1.50 21.92 4.53
N ALA A 145 0.20 22.05 4.82
CA ALA A 145 -0.87 21.90 3.84
C ALA A 145 -0.80 22.97 2.74
N PHE A 146 -0.55 24.24 3.11
CA PHE A 146 -0.35 25.32 2.16
C PHE A 146 0.83 25.05 1.22
N CYS A 147 2.00 24.68 1.75
CA CYS A 147 3.18 24.36 0.94
C CYS A 147 2.91 23.19 -0.02
N ARG A 148 2.13 22.19 0.41
CA ARG A 148 1.73 21.06 -0.43
C ARG A 148 0.79 21.47 -1.55
N MET A 149 -0.20 22.34 -1.26
CA MET A 149 -1.21 22.78 -2.22
C MET A 149 -0.64 23.74 -3.28
N THR A 150 0.25 24.65 -2.88
CA THR A 150 0.89 25.62 -3.78
C THR A 150 2.04 25.03 -4.61
N GLY A 151 2.51 23.83 -4.26
CA GLY A 151 3.66 23.19 -4.90
C GLY A 151 5.02 23.63 -4.36
N LEU A 152 5.09 24.53 -3.38
CA LEU A 152 6.34 24.95 -2.73
C LEU A 152 7.12 23.76 -2.15
N GLY A 153 6.43 22.77 -1.60
CA GLY A 153 7.04 21.54 -1.12
C GLY A 153 7.70 20.70 -2.22
N ASN A 154 7.26 20.82 -3.47
CA ASN A 154 7.90 20.16 -4.61
C ASN A 154 9.10 20.96 -5.15
N LEU A 155 9.08 22.29 -5.02
CA LEU A 155 10.20 23.14 -5.42
C LEU A 155 11.36 23.05 -4.44
N PHE A 156 11.08 22.95 -3.14
CA PHE A 156 12.08 22.91 -2.07
C PHE A 156 11.93 21.65 -1.19
N PRO A 157 11.98 20.43 -1.76
CA PRO A 157 11.62 19.19 -1.07
C PRO A 157 12.58 18.83 0.07
N LYS A 158 13.85 19.25 0.00
CA LYS A 158 14.90 18.94 0.97
C LYS A 158 14.95 19.92 2.16
N THR A 159 14.06 20.91 2.22
CA THR A 159 14.01 21.86 3.33
C THR A 159 12.92 21.46 4.34
N ARG A 160 13.21 21.54 5.63
CA ARG A 160 12.20 21.28 6.68
C ARG A 160 11.02 22.26 6.60
N LEU A 161 11.26 23.49 6.18
CA LEU A 161 10.23 24.54 6.11
C LEU A 161 9.15 24.23 5.06
N PHE A 162 9.53 23.79 3.86
CA PHE A 162 8.62 23.59 2.72
C PHE A 162 8.35 22.11 2.42
N GLY A 163 9.36 21.23 2.62
CA GLY A 163 9.30 19.80 2.30
C GLY A 163 8.76 18.91 3.41
N ASN A 164 8.26 19.49 4.52
CA ASN A 164 7.86 18.73 5.71
C ASN A 164 6.69 17.76 5.46
N TYR A 165 5.81 18.03 4.49
CA TYR A 165 4.67 17.14 4.23
C TYR A 165 5.08 15.69 3.89
N TYR A 166 6.14 15.48 3.11
CA TYR A 166 6.69 14.16 2.76
C TYR A 166 8.04 13.89 3.40
N MET A 167 8.53 14.79 4.25
CA MET A 167 9.81 14.70 4.96
C MET A 167 10.97 14.23 4.05
N GLN A 168 11.04 14.78 2.80
CA GLN A 168 12.00 14.34 1.78
C GLN A 168 13.45 14.74 2.10
N PHE A 169 13.68 15.47 3.19
CA PHE A 169 14.99 15.78 3.75
C PHE A 169 15.58 14.65 4.60
N LEU A 170 14.77 13.63 4.97
CA LEU A 170 15.23 12.47 5.73
C LEU A 170 15.87 11.41 4.81
N ASP A 171 16.87 10.71 5.32
CA ASP A 171 17.47 9.57 4.62
C ASP A 171 16.48 8.38 4.56
N LEU A 172 16.40 7.73 3.39
CA LEU A 172 15.52 6.57 3.15
C LEU A 172 16.04 5.27 3.78
N THR A 173 17.30 5.24 4.16
CA THR A 173 17.99 4.04 4.67
C THR A 173 18.09 4.03 6.18
N GLN A 174 17.65 5.10 6.85
CA GLN A 174 17.78 5.25 8.30
C GLN A 174 16.45 5.05 9.01
N PHE A 175 16.50 4.32 10.13
CA PHE A 175 15.42 4.32 11.12
C PHE A 175 15.24 5.74 11.66
N THR A 176 14.05 6.30 11.58
CA THR A 176 13.86 7.74 11.83
C THR A 176 12.49 8.03 12.43
N PRO A 177 12.39 8.94 13.41
CA PRO A 177 11.09 9.43 13.85
C PRO A 177 10.39 10.22 12.75
N ILE A 178 9.09 9.99 12.60
CA ILE A 178 8.19 10.68 11.67
C ILE A 178 6.90 11.08 12.38
N ASP A 179 6.16 12.05 11.84
CA ASP A 179 4.93 12.46 12.52
C ASP A 179 3.78 11.49 12.20
N ILE A 180 3.59 11.15 10.93
CA ILE A 180 2.42 10.39 10.45
C ILE A 180 2.87 9.13 9.75
N VAL A 181 2.37 8.00 10.21
CA VAL A 181 2.50 6.68 9.59
C VAL A 181 1.33 6.44 8.64
N SER A 182 1.59 5.76 7.52
CA SER A 182 0.54 5.40 6.57
C SER A 182 -0.26 4.20 7.05
N GLY A 183 -1.59 4.27 6.95
CA GLY A 183 -2.48 3.15 7.21
C GLY A 183 -2.31 1.95 6.27
N ALA A 184 -1.48 2.08 5.21
CA ALA A 184 -1.16 0.96 4.34
C ALA A 184 -0.29 -0.11 5.03
N PHE A 185 0.57 0.31 5.97
CA PHE A 185 1.31 -0.54 6.91
C PHE A 185 1.52 0.27 8.19
N MET A 186 0.81 -0.09 9.26
CA MET A 186 0.90 0.58 10.55
C MET A 186 0.91 -0.47 11.66
N LEU A 187 2.08 -0.69 12.27
CA LEU A 187 2.24 -1.61 13.39
C LEU A 187 2.28 -0.83 14.70
N GLY A 188 1.54 -1.28 15.69
CA GLY A 188 1.54 -0.71 17.04
C GLY A 188 1.30 -1.75 18.12
N GLU A 189 1.62 -1.43 19.36
CA GLU A 189 1.29 -2.25 20.52
C GLU A 189 -0.23 -2.21 20.75
N ARG A 190 -0.85 -3.39 20.88
CA ARG A 190 -2.32 -3.54 20.99
C ARG A 190 -2.91 -2.70 22.13
N GLU A 191 -2.29 -2.68 23.29
CA GLU A 191 -2.79 -1.93 24.45
C GLU A 191 -2.80 -0.42 24.21
N LYS A 192 -1.79 0.11 23.51
CA LYS A 192 -1.72 1.52 23.13
C LYS A 192 -2.80 1.87 22.12
N LEU A 193 -3.00 1.00 21.11
CA LEU A 193 -4.04 1.21 20.09
C LEU A 193 -5.45 1.16 20.70
N LEU A 194 -5.71 0.23 21.63
CA LEU A 194 -6.98 0.16 22.36
C LEU A 194 -7.18 1.37 23.27
N LYS A 195 -6.13 1.86 23.95
CA LYS A 195 -6.18 3.09 24.75
C LYS A 195 -6.51 4.32 23.92
N MET A 196 -6.10 4.34 22.64
CA MET A 196 -6.46 5.38 21.68
C MET A 196 -7.82 5.11 21.00
N GLU A 197 -8.57 4.08 21.40
CA GLU A 197 -9.85 3.69 20.79
C GLU A 197 -9.73 3.34 19.29
N GLY A 198 -8.55 2.94 18.84
CA GLY A 198 -8.27 2.63 17.44
C GLY A 198 -8.37 3.84 16.52
N PHE A 199 -8.88 3.61 15.31
CA PHE A 199 -9.15 4.66 14.33
C PHE A 199 -10.42 5.44 14.70
N ASP A 200 -10.41 6.75 14.45
CA ASP A 200 -11.59 7.57 14.63
C ASP A 200 -12.63 7.28 13.52
N GLU A 201 -13.84 6.91 13.93
CA GLU A 201 -14.91 6.44 13.06
C GLU A 201 -15.67 7.53 12.31
N ASP A 202 -15.41 8.80 12.58
CA ASP A 202 -15.92 9.91 11.79
C ASP A 202 -15.31 9.96 10.39
N TYR A 203 -14.13 9.32 10.22
CA TYR A 203 -13.49 9.16 8.92
C TYR A 203 -14.02 7.90 8.22
N PHE A 204 -14.72 8.08 7.10
CA PHE A 204 -15.12 6.94 6.28
C PHE A 204 -13.92 6.28 5.60
N MET A 205 -13.03 7.09 5.05
CA MET A 205 -11.78 6.69 4.38
C MET A 205 -10.87 7.91 4.24
N TYR A 206 -9.57 7.72 4.39
CA TYR A 206 -8.52 8.76 4.44
C TYR A 206 -8.59 9.66 5.68
N GLY A 207 -7.43 9.97 6.22
CA GLY A 207 -7.26 10.83 7.37
C GLY A 207 -7.33 10.13 8.72
N GLU A 208 -7.91 8.93 8.80
CA GLU A 208 -7.93 8.10 10.01
C GLU A 208 -6.53 7.72 10.49
N ASP A 209 -5.60 7.47 9.55
CA ASP A 209 -4.19 7.19 9.84
C ASP A 209 -3.45 8.43 10.33
N ILE A 210 -3.76 9.61 9.78
CA ILE A 210 -3.25 10.91 10.22
C ILE A 210 -3.74 11.19 11.64
N ASP A 211 -5.02 10.99 11.88
CA ASP A 211 -5.67 11.22 13.18
C ASP A 211 -5.08 10.32 14.28
N LEU A 212 -5.00 9.01 14.05
CA LEU A 212 -4.44 8.07 15.01
C LEU A 212 -2.96 8.38 15.31
N SER A 213 -2.16 8.62 14.26
CA SER A 213 -0.75 9.01 14.42
C SER A 213 -0.62 10.28 15.26
N TYR A 214 -1.46 11.28 15.03
CA TYR A 214 -1.45 12.53 15.76
C TYR A 214 -1.89 12.39 17.22
N ARG A 215 -2.94 11.61 17.50
CA ARG A 215 -3.38 11.32 18.88
C ARG A 215 -2.30 10.60 19.69
N LEU A 216 -1.55 9.69 19.07
CA LEU A 216 -0.40 9.03 19.69
C LEU A 216 0.71 10.04 20.04
N LEU A 217 1.05 10.96 19.12
CA LEU A 217 2.00 12.05 19.39
C LEU A 217 1.54 12.95 20.53
N GLN A 218 0.25 13.30 20.59
CA GLN A 218 -0.31 14.11 21.68
C GLN A 218 -0.29 13.38 23.03
N ALA A 219 -0.37 12.04 23.01
CA ALA A 219 -0.24 11.23 24.21
C ALA A 219 1.22 11.02 24.67
N GLY A 220 2.19 11.64 23.97
CA GLY A 220 3.62 11.58 24.32
C GLY A 220 4.39 10.42 23.71
N PHE A 221 3.79 9.63 22.79
CA PHE A 221 4.49 8.60 22.03
C PHE A 221 5.20 9.19 20.81
N HIS A 222 6.09 8.41 20.20
CA HIS A 222 6.79 8.74 18.96
C HIS A 222 6.42 7.75 17.87
N ASN A 223 6.22 8.24 16.65
CA ASN A 223 6.00 7.36 15.50
C ASN A 223 7.30 7.22 14.71
N PHE A 224 7.53 6.03 14.14
CA PHE A 224 8.81 5.73 13.48
C PHE A 224 8.63 5.18 12.07
N TYR A 225 9.61 5.45 11.24
CA TYR A 225 9.82 4.85 9.94
C TYR A 225 10.93 3.81 10.03
N VAL A 226 10.63 2.58 9.60
CA VAL A 226 11.58 1.46 9.48
C VAL A 226 11.96 1.32 8.00
N PRO A 227 13.26 1.30 7.63
CA PRO A 227 13.69 1.30 6.22
C PRO A 227 13.57 -0.06 5.52
N THR A 228 12.66 -0.93 5.97
CA THR A 228 12.37 -2.22 5.31
C THR A 228 11.36 -2.05 4.19
N PRO A 229 11.64 -2.58 2.96
CA PRO A 229 10.77 -2.36 1.83
C PRO A 229 9.57 -3.30 1.81
N ILE A 230 8.43 -2.76 1.39
CA ILE A 230 7.26 -3.51 0.93
C ILE A 230 6.80 -2.98 -0.43
N LEU A 231 6.13 -3.81 -1.23
CA LEU A 231 5.41 -3.34 -2.41
C LEU A 231 4.02 -2.88 -2.00
N HIS A 232 3.57 -1.74 -2.53
CA HIS A 232 2.20 -1.25 -2.38
C HIS A 232 1.68 -0.83 -3.74
N TYR A 233 0.78 -1.62 -4.33
CA TYR A 233 0.25 -1.37 -5.67
C TYR A 233 -0.55 -0.07 -5.77
N LYS A 234 -1.12 0.39 -4.66
CA LYS A 234 -1.78 1.68 -4.47
C LYS A 234 -2.95 1.99 -5.41
N GLY A 235 -4.13 1.88 -4.86
CA GLY A 235 -5.36 2.38 -5.48
C GLY A 235 -6.16 1.36 -6.26
N GLU A 236 -5.89 0.07 -6.05
CA GLU A 236 -6.67 -1.01 -6.66
C GLU A 236 -8.12 -1.05 -6.13
N SER A 237 -8.30 -0.75 -4.85
CA SER A 237 -9.64 -0.62 -4.24
C SER A 237 -10.32 0.74 -4.49
N THR A 238 -9.60 1.74 -5.07
CA THR A 238 -10.14 3.10 -5.22
C THR A 238 -9.68 3.78 -6.52
N ARG A 239 -10.60 4.04 -7.46
CA ARG A 239 -10.30 4.82 -8.67
C ARG A 239 -10.05 6.29 -8.33
N LYS A 240 -8.77 6.73 -8.36
CA LYS A 240 -8.26 8.03 -7.87
C LYS A 240 -8.83 9.29 -8.52
N TYR A 241 -9.54 9.21 -9.63
CA TYR A 241 -10.00 10.39 -10.40
C TYR A 241 -11.51 10.54 -10.41
N THR A 242 -12.22 9.90 -9.48
CA THR A 242 -13.66 10.11 -9.34
C THR A 242 -13.95 11.30 -8.44
N TYR A 243 -15.00 12.06 -8.76
CA TYR A 243 -15.52 13.14 -7.90
C TYR A 243 -15.68 12.68 -6.43
N ARG A 244 -16.11 11.42 -6.24
CA ARG A 244 -16.27 10.80 -4.92
C ARG A 244 -14.95 10.72 -4.14
N TYR A 245 -13.83 10.35 -4.80
CA TYR A 245 -12.50 10.32 -4.17
C TYR A 245 -12.09 11.70 -3.65
N VAL A 246 -12.21 12.71 -4.50
CA VAL A 246 -11.87 14.10 -4.17
C VAL A 246 -12.71 14.58 -3.00
N HIS A 247 -14.02 14.35 -3.03
CA HIS A 247 -14.95 14.75 -1.97
C HIS A 247 -14.59 14.12 -0.63
N VAL A 248 -14.42 12.78 -0.58
CA VAL A 248 -14.08 12.04 0.66
C VAL A 248 -12.74 12.49 1.24
N PHE A 249 -11.73 12.70 0.41
CA PHE A 249 -10.41 13.19 0.84
C PHE A 249 -10.50 14.58 1.50
N TYR A 250 -11.23 15.50 0.88
CA TYR A 250 -11.37 16.85 1.46
C TYR A 250 -12.27 16.87 2.70
N GLN A 251 -13.27 16.02 2.74
CA GLN A 251 -14.09 15.83 3.94
C GLN A 251 -13.24 15.34 5.12
N ALA A 252 -12.37 14.36 4.88
CA ALA A 252 -11.44 13.86 5.88
C ALA A 252 -10.49 14.96 6.41
N MET A 253 -9.91 15.76 5.51
CA MET A 253 -9.08 16.91 5.90
C MET A 253 -9.86 17.93 6.72
N PHE A 254 -11.12 18.21 6.36
CA PHE A 254 -11.97 19.12 7.12
C PHE A 254 -12.27 18.58 8.53
N ILE A 255 -12.56 17.28 8.68
CA ILE A 255 -12.76 16.64 9.98
C ILE A 255 -11.51 16.80 10.84
N PHE A 256 -10.31 16.50 10.28
CA PHE A 256 -9.04 16.62 10.98
C PHE A 256 -8.79 18.04 11.49
N PHE A 257 -8.91 19.05 10.63
CA PHE A 257 -8.72 20.44 11.05
C PHE A 257 -9.77 20.92 12.08
N LYS A 258 -11.02 20.50 11.93
CA LYS A 258 -12.07 20.81 12.90
C LYS A 258 -11.78 20.22 14.27
N LYS A 259 -11.29 18.98 14.34
CA LYS A 259 -10.99 18.28 15.60
C LYS A 259 -9.74 18.84 16.30
N HIS A 260 -8.69 19.08 15.56
CA HIS A 260 -7.37 19.30 16.14
C HIS A 260 -6.86 20.76 16.08
N PHE A 261 -7.47 21.62 15.26
CA PHE A 261 -7.01 22.99 15.03
C PHE A 261 -8.12 24.06 15.17
N HIS A 262 -8.99 23.91 16.16
CA HIS A 262 -10.20 24.75 16.36
C HIS A 262 -10.00 26.26 16.18
N ARG A 263 -8.93 26.85 16.72
CA ARG A 263 -8.69 28.31 16.63
C ARG A 263 -8.21 28.78 15.26
N SER A 264 -7.51 27.91 14.52
CA SER A 264 -6.98 28.22 13.18
C SER A 264 -7.94 27.82 12.05
N ALA A 265 -8.90 26.95 12.34
CA ALA A 265 -9.80 26.36 11.34
C ALA A 265 -10.66 27.41 10.62
N ILE A 266 -11.08 28.46 11.31
CA ILE A 266 -11.97 29.50 10.74
C ILE A 266 -11.22 30.34 9.68
N TRP A 267 -9.99 30.78 9.97
CA TRP A 267 -9.19 31.59 9.06
C TRP A 267 -8.60 30.80 7.88
N LEU A 268 -8.33 29.52 8.08
CA LEU A 268 -7.80 28.64 7.02
C LEU A 268 -8.89 27.95 6.20
N SER A 269 -10.09 27.79 6.74
CA SER A 269 -11.18 27.10 6.02
C SER A 269 -11.56 27.84 4.73
N VAL A 270 -11.52 29.17 4.71
CA VAL A 270 -11.88 29.96 3.52
C VAL A 270 -10.83 29.82 2.40
N PRO A 271 -9.52 30.09 2.59
CA PRO A 271 -8.54 29.91 1.53
C PRO A 271 -8.39 28.44 1.09
N ILE A 272 -8.54 27.46 2.00
CA ILE A 272 -8.53 26.04 1.65
C ILE A 272 -9.75 25.70 0.78
N ARG A 273 -10.96 26.12 1.14
CA ARG A 273 -12.16 25.91 0.32
C ARG A 273 -12.03 26.58 -1.05
N LEU A 274 -11.49 27.81 -1.09
CA LEU A 274 -11.25 28.52 -2.35
C LEU A 274 -10.23 27.81 -3.23
N ALA A 275 -9.14 27.33 -2.66
CA ALA A 275 -8.13 26.56 -3.38
C ALA A 275 -8.66 25.19 -3.86
N ILE A 276 -9.53 24.55 -3.08
CA ILE A 276 -10.25 23.32 -3.46
C ILE A 276 -11.15 23.58 -4.67
N LEU A 277 -11.99 24.63 -4.58
CA LEU A 277 -12.90 25.02 -5.66
C LEU A 277 -12.13 25.41 -6.93
N LEU A 278 -11.05 26.17 -6.79
CA LEU A 278 -10.18 26.54 -7.90
C LEU A 278 -9.51 25.32 -8.53
N LYS A 279 -8.99 24.40 -7.73
CA LYS A 279 -8.38 23.16 -8.23
C LYS A 279 -9.41 22.21 -8.86
N ALA A 280 -10.60 22.10 -8.28
CA ALA A 280 -11.72 21.36 -8.87
C ALA A 280 -12.12 21.99 -10.22
N PHE A 281 -12.26 23.31 -10.28
CA PHE A 281 -12.54 24.05 -11.51
C PHE A 281 -11.44 23.87 -12.57
N LEU A 282 -10.17 24.01 -12.18
CA LEU A 282 -9.02 23.78 -13.09
C LEU A 282 -8.91 22.31 -13.54
N SER A 283 -9.35 21.35 -12.73
CA SER A 283 -9.38 19.93 -13.14
C SER A 283 -10.48 19.59 -14.13
N LEU A 284 -11.50 20.43 -14.25
CA LEU A 284 -12.56 20.30 -15.26
C LEU A 284 -12.15 20.81 -16.64
N ILE A 285 -11.15 21.69 -16.71
CA ILE A 285 -10.68 22.31 -17.96
C ILE A 285 -10.03 21.30 -18.93
N PRO A 286 -9.18 20.33 -18.49
CA PRO A 286 -8.56 19.36 -19.42
C PRO A 286 -9.47 18.21 -19.85
N LEU A 287 -10.65 18.00 -19.24
CA LEU A 287 -11.56 16.93 -19.62
C LEU A 287 -12.00 16.94 -21.09
N PRO A 288 -12.34 18.07 -21.72
CA PRO A 288 -12.69 18.09 -23.14
C PRO A 288 -11.50 17.78 -24.06
N PHE A 289 -10.27 18.17 -23.69
CA PHE A 289 -9.09 17.92 -24.53
C PHE A 289 -8.68 16.44 -24.54
N HIS A 290 -8.78 15.73 -23.41
CA HIS A 290 -8.52 14.29 -23.34
C HIS A 290 -9.64 13.48 -23.99
N ALA A 291 -10.89 13.89 -23.84
CA ALA A 291 -12.04 13.26 -24.51
C ALA A 291 -11.95 13.41 -26.04
N ILE A 292 -11.61 14.60 -26.53
CA ILE A 292 -11.42 14.87 -27.95
C ILE A 292 -10.22 14.08 -28.51
N ARG A 293 -9.11 14.01 -27.79
CA ARG A 293 -7.94 13.23 -28.20
C ARG A 293 -8.23 11.72 -28.26
N ASN A 294 -8.99 11.19 -27.29
CA ASN A 294 -9.40 9.78 -27.29
C ASN A 294 -10.46 9.48 -28.35
N TYR A 295 -11.32 10.45 -28.69
CA TYR A 295 -12.30 10.33 -29.80
C TYR A 295 -11.63 10.36 -31.17
N LEU A 296 -10.57 11.17 -31.30
CA LEU A 296 -9.80 11.29 -32.57
C LEU A 296 -8.78 10.17 -32.77
N ASN A 297 -8.49 9.35 -31.73
CA ASN A 297 -7.55 8.25 -31.81
C ASN A 297 -8.15 6.96 -31.22
N PRO A 298 -9.18 6.37 -31.85
CA PRO A 298 -9.83 5.14 -31.35
C PRO A 298 -8.91 3.92 -31.38
N ALA A 299 -7.75 3.99 -32.02
CA ALA A 299 -6.76 2.92 -32.11
C ALA A 299 -5.87 2.74 -30.88
N SER A 300 -6.09 3.48 -29.77
CA SER A 300 -5.47 3.18 -28.48
C SER A 300 -6.27 2.12 -27.69
N ALA A 301 -6.73 1.05 -28.35
CA ALA A 301 -6.88 -0.23 -27.68
C ALA A 301 -5.51 -0.51 -27.05
N HIS A 302 -5.43 -0.54 -25.71
CA HIS A 302 -4.17 -0.80 -25.02
C HIS A 302 -3.61 -2.12 -25.57
N PRO A 303 -2.45 -2.11 -26.25
CA PRO A 303 -1.88 -3.35 -26.75
C PRO A 303 -1.76 -4.32 -25.58
N SER A 304 -2.01 -5.61 -25.83
CA SER A 304 -1.80 -6.64 -24.81
C SER A 304 -0.39 -6.45 -24.23
N PRO A 305 -0.22 -6.41 -22.91
CA PRO A 305 1.09 -6.13 -22.33
C PRO A 305 2.08 -7.21 -22.75
N HIS A 306 3.23 -6.79 -23.27
CA HIS A 306 4.35 -7.70 -23.48
C HIS A 306 5.04 -7.89 -22.14
N ILE A 307 5.14 -9.11 -21.68
CA ILE A 307 5.65 -9.52 -20.36
C ILE A 307 6.97 -10.26 -20.54
N LEU A 308 7.99 -9.87 -19.77
CA LEU A 308 9.15 -10.69 -19.52
C LEU A 308 8.91 -11.47 -18.23
N TYR A 309 8.90 -12.80 -18.32
CA TYR A 309 8.80 -13.67 -17.16
C TYR A 309 10.17 -14.28 -16.84
N LEU A 310 10.53 -14.24 -15.55
CA LEU A 310 11.72 -14.86 -14.98
C LEU A 310 11.29 -15.90 -13.96
N GLY A 311 11.62 -17.18 -14.24
CA GLY A 311 11.26 -18.29 -13.36
C GLY A 311 11.22 -19.62 -14.09
N ARG A 312 11.07 -20.70 -13.32
CA ARG A 312 11.09 -22.09 -13.80
C ARG A 312 9.71 -22.66 -14.11
N SER A 313 8.63 -21.99 -13.70
CA SER A 313 7.24 -22.42 -13.98
C SER A 313 6.77 -22.04 -15.38
N GLY A 314 7.64 -22.14 -16.38
CA GLY A 314 7.41 -21.69 -17.76
C GLY A 314 6.19 -22.32 -18.44
N THR A 315 5.84 -23.57 -18.13
CA THR A 315 4.65 -24.24 -18.67
C THR A 315 3.37 -23.59 -18.13
N ALA A 316 3.27 -23.44 -16.82
CA ALA A 316 2.08 -22.87 -16.17
C ALA A 316 1.83 -21.42 -16.64
N VAL A 317 2.90 -20.61 -16.75
CA VAL A 317 2.76 -19.23 -17.18
C VAL A 317 2.42 -19.11 -18.67
N ARG A 318 2.86 -20.05 -19.53
CA ARG A 318 2.43 -20.09 -20.94
C ARG A 318 0.95 -20.43 -21.08
N GLU A 319 0.44 -21.38 -20.31
CA GLU A 319 -0.98 -21.70 -20.28
C GLU A 319 -1.82 -20.50 -19.83
N LEU A 320 -1.37 -19.80 -18.77
CA LEU A 320 -2.00 -18.56 -18.31
C LEU A 320 -2.00 -17.50 -19.41
N ALA A 321 -0.86 -17.30 -20.06
CA ALA A 321 -0.71 -16.32 -21.13
C ALA A 321 -1.63 -16.64 -22.33
N ALA A 322 -1.74 -17.92 -22.72
CA ALA A 322 -2.60 -18.38 -23.80
C ALA A 322 -4.09 -18.13 -23.49
N ARG A 323 -4.53 -18.42 -22.25
CA ARG A 323 -5.93 -18.15 -21.81
C ARG A 323 -6.32 -16.68 -21.93
N HIS A 324 -5.37 -15.78 -21.70
CA HIS A 324 -5.61 -14.34 -21.67
C HIS A 324 -5.15 -13.58 -22.94
N GLY A 325 -4.61 -14.28 -23.95
CA GLY A 325 -4.09 -13.67 -25.16
C GLY A 325 -2.92 -12.69 -24.90
N ILE A 326 -2.03 -13.04 -23.96
CA ILE A 326 -0.89 -12.21 -23.54
C ILE A 326 0.36 -12.67 -24.27
N HIS A 327 1.19 -11.72 -24.69
CA HIS A 327 2.52 -12.01 -25.20
C HIS A 327 3.52 -12.08 -24.03
N ILE A 328 4.19 -13.24 -23.87
CA ILE A 328 5.13 -13.48 -22.78
C ILE A 328 6.41 -14.13 -23.31
N ASP A 329 7.55 -13.54 -22.98
CA ASP A 329 8.87 -14.13 -23.15
C ASP A 329 9.34 -14.72 -21.84
N ILE A 330 9.91 -15.92 -21.89
CA ILE A 330 10.29 -16.67 -20.71
C ILE A 330 11.80 -16.79 -20.65
N LEU A 331 12.37 -16.38 -19.52
CA LEU A 331 13.74 -16.62 -19.12
C LEU A 331 13.72 -17.63 -17.97
N ASP A 332 14.15 -18.87 -18.27
CA ASP A 332 14.23 -19.95 -17.26
C ASP A 332 15.43 -19.68 -16.34
N ALA A 333 15.14 -19.24 -15.13
CA ALA A 333 16.14 -18.80 -14.16
C ALA A 333 15.60 -18.79 -12.72
N ASP A 334 16.49 -18.74 -11.75
CA ASP A 334 16.22 -18.49 -10.34
C ASP A 334 17.16 -17.41 -9.79
N ALA A 335 17.02 -17.05 -8.51
CA ALA A 335 17.84 -16.05 -7.84
C ALA A 335 19.34 -16.39 -7.83
N THR A 336 19.70 -17.68 -7.95
CA THR A 336 21.10 -18.15 -7.99
C THR A 336 21.69 -18.02 -9.38
N SER A 337 20.96 -18.50 -10.40
CA SER A 337 21.40 -18.47 -11.80
C SER A 337 21.34 -17.06 -12.41
N LEU A 338 20.49 -16.18 -11.89
CA LEU A 338 20.31 -14.80 -12.36
C LEU A 338 20.41 -13.80 -11.19
N PRO A 339 21.59 -13.61 -10.58
CA PRO A 339 21.77 -12.82 -9.36
C PRO A 339 21.44 -11.33 -9.53
N GLU A 340 21.51 -10.79 -10.76
CA GLU A 340 21.11 -9.41 -11.06
C GLU A 340 19.64 -9.31 -11.53
N GLY A 341 18.92 -10.43 -11.64
CA GLY A 341 17.54 -10.48 -12.10
C GLY A 341 17.40 -9.81 -13.48
N HIS A 342 16.36 -9.02 -13.66
CA HIS A 342 16.11 -8.29 -14.91
C HIS A 342 17.16 -7.21 -15.25
N LEU A 343 18.06 -6.88 -14.32
CA LEU A 343 19.16 -5.92 -14.54
C LEU A 343 20.42 -6.56 -15.17
N THR A 344 20.38 -7.88 -15.42
CA THR A 344 21.49 -8.63 -16.02
C THR A 344 21.84 -8.05 -17.40
N LYS A 345 23.13 -7.82 -17.65
CA LYS A 345 23.64 -7.33 -18.93
C LYS A 345 23.21 -8.26 -20.08
N GLY A 346 22.70 -7.69 -21.16
CA GLY A 346 22.25 -8.43 -22.34
C GLY A 346 20.73 -8.65 -22.41
N ILE A 347 19.97 -8.37 -21.34
CA ILE A 347 18.51 -8.39 -21.37
C ILE A 347 18.02 -7.03 -21.88
N ASP A 348 17.44 -6.99 -23.10
CA ASP A 348 16.79 -5.78 -23.61
C ASP A 348 15.37 -5.66 -22.98
N LEU A 349 15.21 -4.71 -22.09
CA LEU A 349 13.92 -4.46 -21.41
C LEU A 349 12.96 -3.56 -22.22
N LYS A 350 13.38 -3.00 -23.35
CA LYS A 350 12.57 -2.01 -24.09
C LYS A 350 11.21 -2.54 -24.54
N PRO A 351 11.04 -3.81 -24.98
CA PRO A 351 9.76 -4.32 -25.43
C PRO A 351 8.72 -4.51 -24.31
N TYR A 352 9.17 -4.67 -23.06
CA TYR A 352 8.33 -5.14 -21.96
C TYR A 352 7.73 -3.99 -21.16
N LEU A 353 6.44 -4.13 -20.83
CA LEU A 353 5.71 -3.25 -19.90
C LEU A 353 5.64 -3.85 -18.50
N ILE A 354 5.76 -5.16 -18.38
CA ILE A 354 5.72 -5.90 -17.11
C ILE A 354 6.93 -6.81 -17.07
N ILE A 355 7.59 -6.83 -15.90
CA ILE A 355 8.63 -7.79 -15.58
C ILE A 355 8.05 -8.66 -14.47
N ALA A 356 7.72 -9.90 -14.81
CA ALA A 356 7.10 -10.86 -13.93
C ALA A 356 8.16 -11.82 -13.35
N TYR A 357 8.12 -12.03 -12.06
CA TYR A 357 8.97 -12.97 -11.36
C TYR A 357 8.15 -14.13 -10.82
N ASP A 358 8.69 -15.35 -10.94
CA ASP A 358 8.19 -16.51 -10.21
C ASP A 358 8.53 -16.36 -8.72
N THR A 359 7.52 -16.34 -7.88
CA THR A 359 7.73 -16.17 -6.44
C THR A 359 8.28 -17.43 -5.76
N ALA A 360 8.24 -18.60 -6.42
CA ALA A 360 8.91 -19.82 -5.92
C ALA A 360 10.43 -19.77 -6.13
N ASP A 361 10.89 -19.14 -7.22
CA ASP A 361 12.31 -19.09 -7.62
C ASP A 361 13.02 -17.83 -7.13
N PHE A 362 12.27 -16.74 -6.91
CA PHE A 362 12.80 -15.45 -6.48
C PHE A 362 12.10 -14.95 -5.21
N PRO A 363 12.84 -14.73 -4.11
CA PRO A 363 12.30 -14.12 -2.90
C PRO A 363 11.77 -12.70 -3.15
N PHE A 364 10.73 -12.28 -2.44
CA PHE A 364 10.20 -10.91 -2.55
C PHE A 364 11.26 -9.85 -2.25
N ARG A 365 12.12 -10.06 -1.23
CA ARG A 365 13.23 -9.16 -0.92
C ARG A 365 14.16 -8.98 -2.11
N PHE A 366 14.49 -10.05 -2.82
CA PHE A 366 15.31 -9.99 -4.03
C PHE A 366 14.61 -9.14 -5.10
N ILE A 367 13.35 -9.43 -5.41
CA ILE A 367 12.58 -8.75 -6.45
C ILE A 367 12.52 -7.24 -6.17
N LEU A 368 12.08 -6.87 -4.95
CA LEU A 368 11.91 -5.45 -4.59
C LEU A 368 13.23 -4.69 -4.61
N ASN A 369 14.34 -5.29 -4.15
CA ASN A 369 15.66 -4.67 -4.20
C ASN A 369 16.11 -4.37 -5.63
N ARG A 370 15.83 -5.26 -6.62
CA ARG A 370 16.18 -5.01 -8.02
C ARG A 370 15.41 -3.86 -8.63
N PHE A 371 14.11 -3.77 -8.32
CA PHE A 371 13.29 -2.65 -8.79
C PHE A 371 13.62 -1.34 -8.06
N GLU A 372 13.95 -1.37 -6.78
CA GLU A 372 14.38 -0.18 -6.02
C GLU A 372 15.70 0.37 -6.53
N THR A 373 16.68 -0.51 -6.84
CA THR A 373 18.01 -0.11 -7.34
C THR A 373 17.92 0.60 -8.70
N ALA A 374 17.01 0.17 -9.56
CA ALA A 374 16.78 0.77 -10.87
C ALA A 374 15.29 0.93 -11.16
N PRO A 375 14.63 1.94 -10.56
CA PRO A 375 13.21 2.20 -10.81
C PRO A 375 12.96 2.42 -12.30
N THR A 376 12.04 1.66 -12.85
CA THR A 376 11.88 1.58 -14.32
C THR A 376 10.96 2.67 -14.87
N GLY A 377 10.18 3.35 -14.02
CA GLY A 377 9.27 4.45 -14.36
C GLY A 377 8.13 4.13 -15.34
N LYS A 378 8.32 3.12 -16.19
CA LYS A 378 7.33 2.69 -17.20
C LYS A 378 6.96 1.21 -17.10
N ARG A 379 7.81 0.39 -16.47
CA ARG A 379 7.61 -1.04 -16.33
C ARG A 379 7.11 -1.35 -14.94
N HIS A 380 6.22 -2.33 -14.85
CA HIS A 380 5.58 -2.69 -13.59
C HIS A 380 6.05 -4.07 -13.14
N ILE A 381 6.14 -4.23 -11.83
CA ILE A 381 6.37 -5.52 -11.18
C ILE A 381 5.18 -6.43 -11.47
N GLY A 382 5.46 -7.65 -11.93
CA GLY A 382 4.53 -8.78 -11.92
C GLY A 382 5.02 -9.83 -10.94
N LEU A 383 4.12 -10.43 -10.18
CA LEU A 383 4.42 -11.53 -9.27
C LEU A 383 3.55 -12.73 -9.66
N PHE A 384 4.21 -13.80 -10.10
CA PHE A 384 3.56 -15.05 -10.44
C PHE A 384 3.64 -16.02 -9.28
N HIS A 385 2.51 -16.51 -8.84
CA HIS A 385 2.35 -17.51 -7.80
C HIS A 385 2.00 -18.84 -8.45
N PRO A 386 2.96 -19.78 -8.63
CA PRO A 386 2.74 -21.00 -9.41
C PRO A 386 1.68 -21.90 -8.78
N ASP A 387 1.64 -22.04 -7.46
CA ASP A 387 0.67 -22.89 -6.75
C ASP A 387 -0.77 -22.39 -6.90
N ALA A 388 -0.96 -21.06 -6.94
CA ALA A 388 -2.26 -20.41 -7.15
C ALA A 388 -2.58 -20.17 -8.63
N GLN A 389 -1.64 -20.42 -9.56
CA GLN A 389 -1.70 -20.03 -10.98
C GLN A 389 -2.13 -18.57 -11.18
N LEU A 390 -1.60 -17.69 -10.35
CA LEU A 390 -2.00 -16.30 -10.25
C LEU A 390 -0.84 -15.37 -10.62
N LEU A 391 -1.03 -14.50 -11.61
CA LEU A 391 -0.10 -13.42 -11.93
C LEU A 391 -0.75 -12.07 -11.56
N VAL A 392 -0.20 -11.42 -10.56
CA VAL A 392 -0.66 -10.10 -10.10
C VAL A 392 0.32 -9.02 -10.57
N THR A 393 -0.22 -7.95 -11.14
CA THR A 393 0.54 -6.78 -11.57
C THR A 393 -0.16 -5.51 -11.08
N GLY A 394 0.52 -4.36 -11.09
CA GLY A 394 -0.09 -3.09 -10.69
C GLY A 394 -1.18 -2.56 -11.63
N LYS A 395 -1.59 -3.31 -12.65
CA LYS A 395 -2.62 -2.89 -13.62
C LYS A 395 -3.63 -3.97 -13.97
N ARG A 396 -3.24 -5.22 -13.90
CA ARG A 396 -4.07 -6.36 -14.31
C ARG A 396 -3.73 -7.58 -13.47
N ILE A 397 -4.71 -8.42 -13.30
CA ILE A 397 -4.60 -9.73 -12.65
C ILE A 397 -4.97 -10.76 -13.71
N PHE A 398 -4.23 -11.88 -13.72
CA PHE A 398 -4.42 -12.99 -14.64
C PHE A 398 -4.50 -14.28 -13.81
N THR A 399 -5.56 -15.09 -14.04
CA THR A 399 -5.88 -16.31 -13.30
C THR A 399 -6.25 -17.47 -14.23
#